data_a185dfa5c8f08e3b309b89bb9d483985
#
_entry.id   a185dfa5c8f08e3b309b89bb9d483985
#
_cell.length_a   1.000
_cell.length_b   1.000
_cell.length_c   1.000
_cell.angle_alpha   90.00
_cell.angle_beta   90.00
_cell.angle_gamma   90.00
#
_symmetry.space_group_name_H-M   'P 1'
#
loop_
_entity.id
_entity.type
_entity.pdbx_description
1 polymer ?
#
loop_
_entity_poly.entity_id
_entity_poly.type
_entity_poly.pdbx_seq_one_letter_code
_entity_poly.pdbx_strand_id
1 'polypeptide(L)'
;MRLTLDIDGKDRGWWAYAAFYSLRDSGLFWRVELWRTRKGYHVVAFGGLDDFTVDIWRRIYGDDPMRVWLDSIKNPSMPRNVLFNRKNGYEAELIERWEDV
;
A
#
# COMPACT_ATOMS: atom_id res chain seq x y z
N MET A 1 4.63 12.07 -1.08
CA MET A 1 4.06 11.09 -0.14
C MET A 1 3.81 9.76 -0.84
N ARG A 2 3.82 8.67 -0.11
CA ARG A 2 3.52 7.36 -0.67
C ARG A 2 2.16 6.86 -0.19
N LEU A 3 1.51 6.06 -1.01
CA LEU A 3 0.33 5.28 -0.65
C LEU A 3 0.77 3.86 -0.37
N THR A 4 0.39 3.29 0.76
CA THR A 4 0.66 1.88 1.07
C THR A 4 -0.65 1.15 1.38
N LEU A 5 -0.82 -0.03 0.79
CA LEU A 5 -1.98 -0.90 1.01
C LEU A 5 -1.50 -2.21 1.61
N ASP A 6 -2.13 -2.63 2.70
CA ASP A 6 -1.88 -3.92 3.33
C ASP A 6 -3.09 -4.82 3.05
N ILE A 7 -2.91 -5.80 2.18
CA ILE A 7 -3.97 -6.70 1.75
C ILE A 7 -3.72 -8.06 2.38
N ASP A 8 -4.48 -8.40 3.43
CA ASP A 8 -4.38 -9.68 4.10
C ASP A 8 -5.12 -10.77 3.32
N GLY A 9 -4.52 -11.96 3.28
CA GLY A 9 -5.06 -13.11 2.60
C GLY A 9 -4.24 -13.50 1.38
N LYS A 10 -3.62 -14.68 1.43
CA LYS A 10 -2.81 -15.19 0.31
C LYS A 10 -3.64 -15.50 -0.93
N ASP A 11 -4.93 -15.74 -0.76
CA ASP A 11 -5.90 -16.00 -1.81
C ASP A 11 -6.41 -14.71 -2.48
N ARG A 12 -5.99 -13.54 -2.00
CA ARG A 12 -6.40 -12.23 -2.53
C ARG A 12 -5.39 -11.62 -3.49
N GLY A 13 -4.57 -12.44 -4.10
CA GLY A 13 -3.58 -11.98 -5.08
C GLY A 13 -4.23 -11.23 -6.25
N TRP A 14 -5.39 -11.68 -6.72
CA TRP A 14 -6.14 -11.02 -7.78
C TRP A 14 -6.50 -9.58 -7.41
N TRP A 15 -6.85 -9.34 -6.15
CA TRP A 15 -7.17 -7.99 -5.65
C TRP A 15 -5.92 -7.12 -5.58
N ALA A 16 -4.81 -7.69 -5.11
CA ALA A 16 -3.54 -6.99 -5.03
C ALA A 16 -3.03 -6.59 -6.41
N TYR A 17 -3.11 -7.49 -7.39
CA TYR A 17 -2.75 -7.16 -8.78
C TYR A 17 -3.69 -6.12 -9.38
N ALA A 18 -4.99 -6.21 -9.12
CA ALA A 18 -5.94 -5.21 -9.58
C ALA A 18 -5.62 -3.82 -9.02
N ALA A 19 -5.30 -3.73 -7.74
CA ALA A 19 -4.89 -2.49 -7.11
C ALA A 19 -3.59 -1.96 -7.74
N PHE A 20 -2.60 -2.82 -7.95
CA PHE A 20 -1.33 -2.46 -8.58
C PHE A 20 -1.56 -1.83 -9.96
N TYR A 21 -2.33 -2.50 -10.82
CA TYR A 21 -2.58 -2.00 -12.18
C TYR A 21 -3.43 -0.73 -12.18
N SER A 22 -4.40 -0.61 -11.30
CA SER A 22 -5.22 0.60 -11.17
C SER A 22 -4.38 1.81 -10.76
N LEU A 23 -3.48 1.62 -9.80
CA LEU A 23 -2.58 2.69 -9.34
C LEU A 23 -1.59 3.08 -10.43
N ARG A 24 -1.04 2.09 -11.14
CA ARG A 24 -0.15 2.33 -12.28
C ARG A 24 -0.83 3.18 -13.34
N ASP A 25 -2.08 2.88 -13.67
CA ASP A 25 -2.80 3.50 -14.78
C ASP A 25 -3.50 4.80 -14.38
N SER A 26 -3.49 5.15 -13.08
CA SER A 26 -4.16 6.36 -12.58
C SER A 26 -3.51 7.68 -13.05
N GLY A 27 -2.24 7.65 -13.40
CA GLY A 27 -1.48 8.85 -13.74
C GLY A 27 -1.05 9.69 -12.53
N LEU A 28 -1.31 9.23 -11.31
CA LEU A 28 -1.01 9.97 -10.08
C LEU A 28 0.33 9.62 -9.46
N PHE A 29 0.91 8.50 -9.86
CA PHE A 29 2.12 7.97 -9.24
C PHE A 29 3.22 7.80 -10.26
N TRP A 30 4.48 7.98 -9.84
CA TRP A 30 5.64 7.77 -10.69
C TRP A 30 6.27 6.38 -10.46
N ARG A 31 5.86 5.66 -9.41
CA ARG A 31 6.35 4.32 -9.11
C ARG A 31 5.27 3.55 -8.34
N VAL A 32 5.08 2.28 -8.71
CA VAL A 32 4.18 1.38 -7.99
C VAL A 32 4.88 0.04 -7.81
N GLU A 33 4.77 -0.54 -6.63
CA GLU A 33 5.38 -1.81 -6.27
C GLU A 33 4.35 -2.75 -5.67
N LEU A 34 4.44 -4.03 -6.03
CA LEU A 34 3.65 -5.11 -5.46
C LEU A 34 4.57 -6.08 -4.75
N TRP A 35 4.32 -6.30 -3.47
CA TRP A 35 5.12 -7.16 -2.62
C TRP A 35 4.29 -8.31 -2.07
N ARG A 36 4.88 -9.50 -1.97
CA ARG A 36 4.31 -10.64 -1.25
C ARG A 36 4.80 -10.60 0.18
N THR A 37 3.87 -10.79 1.13
CA THR A 37 4.17 -10.86 2.55
C THR A 37 3.78 -12.22 3.11
N ARG A 38 4.07 -12.46 4.40
CA ARG A 38 3.71 -13.72 5.05
C ARG A 38 2.21 -14.01 5.00
N LYS A 39 1.37 -12.98 5.17
CA LYS A 39 -0.09 -13.13 5.28
C LYS A 39 -0.85 -12.66 4.04
N GLY A 40 -0.18 -12.03 3.11
CA GLY A 40 -0.85 -11.48 1.95
C GLY A 40 0.07 -10.67 1.06
N TYR A 41 -0.29 -9.40 0.83
CA TYR A 41 0.40 -8.54 -0.12
C TYR A 41 0.50 -7.12 0.41
N HIS A 42 1.58 -6.42 0.00
CA HIS A 42 1.69 -4.97 0.13
C HIS A 42 1.71 -4.35 -1.26
N VAL A 43 0.97 -3.26 -1.44
CA VAL A 43 1.06 -2.42 -2.64
C VAL A 43 1.53 -1.06 -2.20
N VAL A 44 2.60 -0.55 -2.82
CA VAL A 44 3.21 0.72 -2.47
C VAL A 44 3.27 1.59 -3.71
N ALA A 45 2.71 2.79 -3.63
CA ALA A 45 2.74 3.75 -4.73
C ALA A 45 3.33 5.08 -4.27
N PHE A 46 4.21 5.65 -5.07
CA PHE A 46 4.95 6.87 -4.74
C PHE A 46 4.43 8.02 -5.60
N GLY A 47 3.98 9.09 -4.95
CA GLY A 47 3.46 10.27 -5.63
C GLY A 47 3.29 11.44 -4.68
N GLY A 48 2.82 12.57 -5.17
CA GLY A 48 2.65 13.81 -4.42
C GLY A 48 1.27 14.00 -3.80
N LEU A 49 0.68 12.94 -3.23
CA LEU A 49 -0.66 13.01 -2.65
C LEU A 49 -0.63 13.55 -1.22
N ASP A 50 -1.70 14.22 -0.81
CA ASP A 50 -1.92 14.61 0.57
C ASP A 50 -2.49 13.43 1.40
N ASP A 51 -2.49 13.59 2.73
CA ASP A 51 -2.97 12.53 3.64
C ASP A 51 -4.43 12.16 3.41
N PHE A 52 -5.27 13.14 3.10
CA PHE A 52 -6.70 12.92 2.88
C PHE A 52 -6.92 12.03 1.64
N THR A 53 -6.25 12.35 0.54
CA THR A 53 -6.33 11.57 -0.70
C THR A 53 -5.78 10.17 -0.51
N VAL A 54 -4.68 10.02 0.21
CA VAL A 54 -4.09 8.71 0.54
C VAL A 54 -5.09 7.86 1.33
N ASP A 55 -5.75 8.42 2.34
CA ASP A 55 -6.72 7.69 3.15
C ASP A 55 -7.94 7.23 2.33
N ILE A 56 -8.40 8.06 1.38
CA ILE A 56 -9.49 7.68 0.48
C ILE A 56 -9.09 6.48 -0.38
N TRP A 57 -7.92 6.50 -0.99
CA TRP A 57 -7.43 5.40 -1.81
C TRP A 57 -7.26 4.11 -1.00
N ARG A 58 -6.75 4.21 0.24
CA ARG A 58 -6.61 3.06 1.13
C ARG A 58 -7.96 2.40 1.41
N ARG A 59 -9.00 3.19 1.64
CA ARG A 59 -10.35 2.67 1.88
C ARG A 59 -10.95 2.03 0.64
N ILE A 60 -10.75 2.63 -0.53
CA ILE A 60 -11.27 2.11 -1.79
C ILE A 60 -10.67 0.75 -2.10
N TYR A 61 -9.36 0.58 -1.91
CA TYR A 61 -8.68 -0.67 -2.21
C TYR A 61 -8.63 -1.67 -1.06
N GLY A 62 -9.35 -1.39 0.03
CA GLY A 62 -9.49 -2.34 1.12
C GLY A 62 -8.24 -2.53 1.95
N ASP A 63 -7.46 -1.45 2.19
CA ASP A 63 -6.39 -1.48 3.16
C ASP A 63 -6.95 -1.89 4.53
N ASP A 64 -6.10 -2.44 5.41
CA ASP A 64 -6.51 -2.85 6.74
C ASP A 64 -7.24 -1.71 7.47
N PRO A 65 -8.54 -1.85 7.80
CA PRO A 65 -9.30 -0.77 8.44
C PRO A 65 -8.70 -0.30 9.76
N MET A 66 -8.11 -1.22 10.53
CA MET A 66 -7.46 -0.88 11.78
C MET A 66 -6.27 0.03 11.55
N ARG A 67 -5.48 -0.25 10.52
CA ARG A 67 -4.33 0.56 10.13
C ARG A 67 -4.74 1.97 9.72
N VAL A 68 -5.80 2.09 8.91
CA VAL A 68 -6.35 3.39 8.49
C VAL A 68 -6.87 4.16 9.70
N TRP A 69 -7.61 3.49 10.59
CA TRP A 69 -8.15 4.11 11.79
C TRP A 69 -7.05 4.61 12.73
N LEU A 70 -6.03 3.77 12.98
CA LEU A 70 -4.90 4.16 13.83
C LEU A 70 -4.17 5.37 13.26
N ASP A 71 -3.96 5.43 11.95
CA ASP A 71 -3.33 6.58 11.31
C ASP A 71 -4.18 7.84 11.45
N SER A 72 -5.50 7.73 11.42
CA SER A 72 -6.41 8.87 11.53
C SER A 72 -6.38 9.55 12.91
N ILE A 73 -6.02 8.80 13.96
CA ILE A 73 -5.94 9.33 15.33
C ILE A 73 -4.54 9.72 15.76
N LYS A 74 -3.53 9.47 14.92
CA LYS A 74 -2.14 9.83 15.24
C LYS A 74 -1.93 11.33 15.22
N ASN A 75 -1.02 11.78 16.09
CA ASN A 75 -0.49 13.12 16.05
C ASN A 75 0.19 13.37 14.69
N PRO A 76 0.10 14.57 14.09
CA PRO A 76 0.74 14.87 12.81
C PRO A 76 2.25 14.59 12.76
N SER A 77 2.94 14.59 13.90
CA SER A 77 4.36 14.26 13.98
C SER A 77 4.65 12.76 13.95
N MET A 78 3.64 11.91 14.08
CA MET A 78 3.81 10.45 14.08
C MET A 78 3.79 9.89 12.67
N PRO A 79 4.59 8.83 12.40
CA PRO A 79 4.59 8.20 11.09
C PRO A 79 3.21 7.64 10.72
N ARG A 80 2.81 7.85 9.47
CA ARG A 80 1.57 7.33 8.90
C ARG A 80 1.88 6.46 7.71
N ASN A 81 0.95 5.56 7.37
CA ASN A 81 1.00 4.83 6.12
C ASN A 81 2.32 4.04 5.99
N VAL A 82 2.75 3.44 7.10
CA VAL A 82 4.01 2.69 7.19
C VAL A 82 3.71 1.18 7.12
N LEU A 83 4.49 0.47 6.29
CA LEU A 83 4.45 -0.98 6.19
C LEU A 83 5.77 -1.57 6.66
N PHE A 84 5.70 -2.72 7.30
CA PHE A 84 6.87 -3.49 7.69
C PHE A 84 7.19 -4.54 6.63
N ASN A 85 8.37 -4.45 6.03
CA ASN A 85 8.83 -5.42 5.04
C ASN A 85 9.44 -6.67 5.69
N ARG A 86 9.66 -6.64 6.99
CA ARG A 86 10.14 -7.78 7.75
C ARG A 86 9.34 -7.93 9.03
N LYS A 87 8.77 -9.12 9.25
CA LYS A 87 7.98 -9.42 10.43
C LYS A 87 8.16 -10.89 10.80
N ASN A 88 8.47 -11.17 12.08
CA ASN A 88 8.64 -12.53 12.58
C ASN A 88 9.66 -13.36 11.75
N GLY A 89 10.74 -12.73 11.31
CA GLY A 89 11.77 -13.40 10.50
C GLY A 89 11.42 -13.59 9.04
N TYR A 90 10.22 -13.22 8.60
CA TYR A 90 9.82 -13.28 7.20
C TYR A 90 10.08 -11.92 6.52
N GLU A 91 10.76 -11.97 5.40
CA GLU A 91 11.07 -10.79 4.59
C GLU A 91 10.13 -10.74 3.38
N ALA A 92 9.56 -9.56 3.10
CA ALA A 92 8.67 -9.39 1.96
C ALA A 92 9.45 -9.55 0.64
N GLU A 93 8.79 -10.13 -0.37
CA GLU A 93 9.35 -10.32 -1.70
C GLU A 93 8.72 -9.35 -2.69
N LEU A 94 9.54 -8.63 -3.46
CA LEU A 94 9.06 -7.81 -4.57
C LEU A 94 8.61 -8.74 -5.72
N ILE A 95 7.34 -8.61 -6.13
CA ILE A 95 6.76 -9.40 -7.22
C ILE A 95 6.76 -8.60 -8.52
N GLU A 96 6.28 -7.36 -8.46
CA GLU A 96 6.13 -6.47 -9.61
C GLU A 96 6.55 -5.07 -9.22
N ARG A 97 7.13 -4.35 -10.18
CA ARG A 97 7.48 -2.95 -10.03
C ARG A 97 7.29 -2.23 -11.36
N TRP A 98 6.66 -1.08 -11.29
CA TRP A 98 6.52 -0.18 -12.43
C TRP A 98 7.06 1.19 -12.06
N GLU A 99 7.77 1.82 -12.99
CA GLU A 99 8.24 3.19 -12.86
C GLU A 99 7.91 3.94 -14.14
N ASP A 100 7.45 5.18 -13.97
CA ASP A 100 7.28 6.12 -15.08
C ASP A 100 8.65 6.77 -15.37
N VAL A 101 9.22 6.40 -16.47
CA VAL A 101 10.56 6.85 -16.88
C VAL A 101 10.49 7.78 -18.08
#